data_4a07deac1d28e0091c14d496a75e5ec6
#
_entry.id   4a07deac1d28e0091c14d496a75e5ec6
#
_cell.length_a   1.000
_cell.length_b   1.000
_cell.length_c   1.000
_cell.angle_alpha   90.00
_cell.angle_beta   90.00
_cell.angle_gamma   90.00
#
_symmetry.space_group_name_H-M   'P 1'
#
loop_
_entity.id
_entity.type
_entity.pdbx_description
1 polymer ?
#
loop_
_entity_poly.entity_id
_entity_poly.type
_entity_poly.pdbx_seq_one_letter_code
_entity_poly.pdbx_strand_id
1 'polypeptide(L)'
;YKVVGPLRIPITLFNIFLNEADEQSRRLCVDLAEWQHELERPVSDAAVALAHSLAGNSATVGYTDLSGLARRLEHALERSHARGHGLPAEGKLFQDVADEVRRLLHQFAAGFLHPVPTELNERLAAQEAWDASHVSEQSSGGRNTEPDYLATNWADETALGELKFTTMAQTTPAAVEPVEPRTGSATVH
;
A
#
# COMPACT_ATOMS: atom_id res chain seq x y z
N TYR A 1 18.25 -0.76 18.39
CA TYR A 1 18.14 -1.46 17.11
C TYR A 1 17.62 -2.88 17.31
N LYS A 2 16.74 -3.31 16.42
CA LYS A 2 16.34 -4.71 16.26
C LYS A 2 17.13 -5.33 15.11
N VAL A 3 17.72 -6.50 15.34
CA VAL A 3 18.45 -7.25 14.31
C VAL A 3 17.55 -8.35 13.78
N VAL A 4 17.33 -8.37 12.47
CA VAL A 4 16.58 -9.41 11.76
C VAL A 4 17.42 -9.86 10.55
N GLY A 5 18.07 -11.00 10.65
CA GLY A 5 19.08 -11.43 9.66
C GLY A 5 20.16 -10.35 9.51
N PRO A 6 20.45 -9.87 8.30
CA PRO A 6 21.42 -8.80 8.06
C PRO A 6 20.89 -7.39 8.37
N LEU A 7 19.60 -7.25 8.67
CA LEU A 7 18.96 -5.96 8.86
C LEU A 7 19.15 -5.45 10.29
N ARG A 8 19.50 -4.17 10.42
CA ARG A 8 19.51 -3.43 11.68
C ARG A 8 18.50 -2.30 11.58
N ILE A 9 17.42 -2.43 12.32
CA ILE A 9 16.27 -1.53 12.23
C ILE A 9 16.13 -0.77 13.55
N PRO A 10 15.98 0.56 13.55
CA PRO A 10 15.64 1.29 14.77
C PRO A 10 14.40 0.69 15.42
N ILE A 11 14.43 0.49 16.75
CA ILE A 11 13.34 -0.21 17.47
C ILE A 11 11.99 0.47 17.26
N THR A 12 11.96 1.79 17.28
CA THR A 12 10.72 2.55 17.05
C THR A 12 10.15 2.30 15.67
N LEU A 13 10.98 2.32 14.62
CA LEU A 13 10.57 2.04 13.25
C LEU A 13 10.10 0.58 13.12
N PHE A 14 10.80 -0.35 13.72
CA PHE A 14 10.42 -1.77 13.73
C PHE A 14 9.03 -1.98 14.35
N ASN A 15 8.76 -1.38 15.49
CA ASN A 15 7.48 -1.50 16.17
C ASN A 15 6.33 -0.84 15.39
N ILE A 16 6.56 0.34 14.82
CA ILE A 16 5.58 1.01 13.96
C ILE A 16 5.27 0.15 12.75
N PHE A 17 6.31 -0.35 12.07
CA PHE A 17 6.14 -1.23 10.92
C PHE A 17 5.31 -2.48 11.26
N LEU A 18 5.64 -3.18 12.35
CA LEU A 18 4.91 -4.40 12.73
C LEU A 18 3.44 -4.12 12.99
N ASN A 19 3.12 -3.05 13.72
CA ASN A 19 1.74 -2.68 14.03
C ASN A 19 0.94 -2.34 12.77
N GLU A 20 1.51 -1.53 11.89
CA GLU A 20 0.84 -1.13 10.65
C GLU A 20 0.71 -2.30 9.67
N ALA A 21 1.78 -3.06 9.48
CA ALA A 21 1.78 -4.20 8.55
C ALA A 21 0.88 -5.34 9.03
N ASP A 22 0.80 -5.58 10.34
CA ASP A 22 -0.14 -6.56 10.90
C ASP A 22 -1.59 -6.18 10.59
N GLU A 23 -1.97 -4.95 10.86
CA GLU A 23 -3.32 -4.44 10.58
C GLU A 23 -3.64 -4.47 9.08
N GLN A 24 -2.74 -3.98 8.25
CA GLN A 24 -2.93 -3.94 6.80
C GLN A 24 -3.05 -5.33 6.19
N SER A 25 -2.19 -6.26 6.59
CA SER A 25 -2.21 -7.63 6.09
C SER A 25 -3.44 -8.40 6.58
N ARG A 26 -3.87 -8.17 7.81
CA ARG A 26 -5.09 -8.76 8.36
C ARG A 26 -6.33 -8.30 7.57
N ARG A 27 -6.45 -7.00 7.32
CA ARG A 27 -7.55 -6.43 6.53
C ARG A 27 -7.55 -6.93 5.10
N LEU A 28 -6.36 -7.05 4.48
CA LEU A 28 -6.21 -7.59 3.13
C LEU A 28 -6.69 -9.05 3.05
N CYS A 29 -6.30 -9.89 4.01
CA CYS A 29 -6.74 -11.29 4.07
C CYS A 29 -8.26 -11.40 4.20
N VAL A 30 -8.90 -10.58 5.05
CA VAL A 30 -10.35 -10.56 5.22
C VAL A 30 -11.04 -10.11 3.94
N ASP A 31 -10.59 -9.03 3.32
CA ASP A 31 -11.16 -8.48 2.08
C ASP A 31 -11.10 -9.51 0.95
N LEU A 32 -9.95 -10.14 0.76
CA LEU A 32 -9.78 -11.17 -0.27
C LEU A 32 -10.58 -12.45 0.02
N ALA A 33 -10.71 -12.84 1.28
CA ALA A 33 -11.55 -13.98 1.66
C ALA A 33 -13.03 -13.73 1.34
N GLU A 34 -13.52 -12.52 1.58
CA GLU A 34 -14.89 -12.11 1.22
C GLU A 34 -15.06 -12.08 -0.30
N TRP A 35 -14.11 -11.47 -1.02
CA TRP A 35 -14.16 -11.37 -2.47
C TRP A 35 -14.18 -12.73 -3.18
N GLN A 36 -13.53 -13.75 -2.66
CA GLN A 36 -13.56 -15.10 -3.23
C GLN A 36 -14.98 -15.68 -3.36
N HIS A 37 -15.90 -15.22 -2.56
CA HIS A 37 -17.32 -15.63 -2.61
C HIS A 37 -18.14 -14.81 -3.61
N GLU A 38 -17.59 -13.72 -4.12
CA GLU A 38 -18.27 -12.75 -5.00
C GLU A 38 -17.38 -12.38 -6.20
N LEU A 39 -16.85 -13.37 -6.90
CA LEU A 39 -15.89 -13.14 -8.02
C LEU A 39 -16.47 -12.40 -9.22
N GLU A 40 -17.79 -12.36 -9.37
CA GLU A 40 -18.47 -11.53 -10.37
C GLU A 40 -18.28 -10.02 -10.14
N ARG A 41 -17.89 -9.62 -8.93
CA ARG A 41 -17.49 -8.25 -8.62
C ARG A 41 -15.99 -8.05 -8.80
N PRO A 42 -15.55 -6.83 -9.13
CA PRO A 42 -14.12 -6.54 -9.12
C PRO A 42 -13.56 -6.63 -7.70
N VAL A 43 -12.29 -7.00 -7.59
CA VAL A 43 -11.55 -6.86 -6.33
C VAL A 43 -11.61 -5.39 -5.88
N SER A 44 -11.68 -5.14 -4.58
CA SER A 44 -11.88 -3.80 -4.05
C SER A 44 -10.66 -2.88 -4.26
N ASP A 45 -10.91 -1.58 -4.38
CA ASP A 45 -9.86 -0.55 -4.34
C ASP A 45 -9.07 -0.60 -3.03
N ALA A 46 -9.75 -0.96 -1.93
CA ALA A 46 -9.12 -1.11 -0.62
C ALA A 46 -8.06 -2.21 -0.61
N ALA A 47 -8.31 -3.35 -1.26
CA ALA A 47 -7.32 -4.43 -1.37
C ALA A 47 -6.07 -3.98 -2.13
N VAL A 48 -6.24 -3.26 -3.23
CA VAL A 48 -5.12 -2.67 -4.00
C VAL A 48 -4.31 -1.70 -3.13
N ALA A 49 -4.99 -0.80 -2.43
CA ALA A 49 -4.35 0.19 -1.55
C ALA A 49 -3.60 -0.47 -0.37
N LEU A 50 -4.14 -1.53 0.21
CA LEU A 50 -3.50 -2.27 1.29
C LEU A 50 -2.21 -2.96 0.81
N ALA A 51 -2.24 -3.59 -0.35
CA ALA A 51 -1.06 -4.21 -0.95
C ALA A 51 0.03 -3.16 -1.27
N HIS A 52 -0.36 -2.00 -1.79
CA HIS A 52 0.53 -0.87 -2.02
C HIS A 52 1.21 -0.40 -0.74
N SER A 53 0.44 -0.19 0.32
CA SER A 53 0.96 0.24 1.62
C SER A 53 1.91 -0.79 2.24
N LEU A 54 1.58 -2.07 2.14
CA LEU A 54 2.45 -3.17 2.60
C LEU A 54 3.78 -3.19 1.85
N ALA A 55 3.77 -2.97 0.54
CA ALA A 55 5.00 -2.89 -0.27
C ALA A 55 5.89 -1.72 0.19
N GLY A 56 5.32 -0.54 0.36
CA GLY A 56 6.03 0.65 0.80
C GLY A 56 6.59 0.52 2.22
N ASN A 57 5.79 0.08 3.16
CA ASN A 57 6.19 -0.10 4.55
C ASN A 57 7.30 -1.16 4.70
N SER A 58 7.20 -2.26 3.96
CA SER A 58 8.24 -3.31 3.97
C SER A 58 9.56 -2.81 3.41
N ALA A 59 9.53 -1.95 2.39
CA ALA A 59 10.73 -1.31 1.84
C ALA A 59 11.43 -0.40 2.86
N THR A 60 10.68 0.32 3.71
CA THR A 60 11.25 1.24 4.70
C THR A 60 12.09 0.53 5.76
N VAL A 61 11.78 -0.72 6.08
CA VAL A 61 12.57 -1.54 7.03
C VAL A 61 13.61 -2.41 6.34
N GLY A 62 13.71 -2.32 5.01
CA GLY A 62 14.67 -3.10 4.22
C GLY A 62 14.26 -4.53 3.91
N TYR A 63 13.00 -4.92 4.18
CA TYR A 63 12.50 -6.25 3.84
C TYR A 63 12.10 -6.32 2.37
N THR A 64 13.10 -6.43 1.51
CA THR A 64 12.94 -6.35 0.05
C THR A 64 12.13 -7.48 -0.54
N ASP A 65 12.24 -8.70 -0.03
CA ASP A 65 11.47 -9.86 -0.51
C ASP A 65 9.97 -9.68 -0.24
N LEU A 66 9.61 -9.24 0.96
CA LEU A 66 8.23 -8.94 1.31
C LEU A 66 7.68 -7.75 0.52
N SER A 67 8.47 -6.69 0.38
CA SER A 67 8.11 -5.53 -0.45
C SER A 67 7.84 -5.94 -1.90
N GLY A 68 8.72 -6.77 -2.47
CA GLY A 68 8.56 -7.29 -3.83
C GLY A 68 7.30 -8.15 -3.99
N LEU A 69 7.02 -9.03 -3.04
CA LEU A 69 5.80 -9.87 -3.05
C LEU A 69 4.54 -9.01 -2.99
N ALA A 70 4.49 -8.06 -2.06
CA ALA A 70 3.35 -7.15 -1.90
C ALA A 70 3.12 -6.30 -3.14
N ARG A 71 4.19 -5.83 -3.79
CA ARG A 71 4.11 -5.06 -5.04
C ARG A 71 3.59 -5.89 -6.21
N ARG A 72 4.05 -7.14 -6.33
CA ARG A 72 3.52 -8.06 -7.35
C ARG A 72 2.05 -8.37 -7.14
N LEU A 73 1.64 -8.55 -5.88
CA LEU A 73 0.24 -8.70 -5.53
C LEU A 73 -0.56 -7.44 -5.88
N GLU A 74 -0.07 -6.26 -5.54
CA GLU A 74 -0.70 -4.99 -5.91
C GLU A 74 -0.98 -4.91 -7.41
N HIS A 75 0.01 -5.17 -8.25
CA HIS A 75 -0.14 -5.14 -9.71
C HIS A 75 -1.13 -6.20 -10.21
N ALA A 76 -1.13 -7.39 -9.64
CA ALA A 76 -2.08 -8.44 -9.98
C ALA A 76 -3.51 -8.05 -9.59
N LEU A 77 -3.69 -7.44 -8.41
CA LEU A 77 -4.98 -6.91 -7.97
C LEU A 77 -5.48 -5.77 -8.87
N GLU A 78 -4.60 -4.87 -9.28
CA GLU A 78 -4.94 -3.79 -10.23
C GLU A 78 -5.43 -4.34 -11.56
N ARG A 79 -4.76 -5.34 -12.11
CA ARG A 79 -5.17 -5.98 -13.37
C ARG A 79 -6.53 -6.68 -13.25
N SER A 80 -6.75 -7.39 -12.14
CA SER A 80 -8.04 -8.03 -11.85
C SER A 80 -9.15 -7.00 -11.68
N HIS A 81 -8.88 -5.94 -10.94
CA HIS A 81 -9.81 -4.82 -10.75
C HIS A 81 -10.21 -4.16 -12.09
N ALA A 82 -9.23 -3.91 -12.95
CA ALA A 82 -9.47 -3.33 -14.28
C ALA A 82 -10.33 -4.23 -15.18
N ARG A 83 -10.24 -5.56 -15.03
CA ARG A 83 -11.10 -6.51 -15.77
C ARG A 83 -12.56 -6.42 -15.33
N GLY A 84 -12.83 -5.99 -14.10
CA GLY A 84 -14.17 -5.81 -13.53
C GLY A 84 -14.78 -7.06 -12.89
N HIS A 85 -14.10 -8.19 -12.93
CA HIS A 85 -14.48 -9.44 -12.26
C HIS A 85 -13.26 -10.29 -11.99
N GLY A 86 -13.36 -11.19 -11.02
CA GLY A 86 -12.31 -12.12 -10.67
C GLY A 86 -12.43 -13.47 -11.39
N LEU A 87 -11.34 -14.22 -11.36
CA LEU A 87 -11.28 -15.60 -11.80
C LEU A 87 -11.07 -16.52 -10.59
N PRO A 88 -11.59 -17.76 -10.57
CA PRO A 88 -11.40 -18.67 -9.44
C PRO A 88 -9.92 -18.91 -9.08
N ALA A 89 -9.05 -19.04 -10.08
CA ALA A 89 -7.60 -19.19 -9.88
C ALA A 89 -6.98 -17.95 -9.23
N GLU A 90 -7.45 -16.75 -9.57
CA GLU A 90 -7.00 -15.51 -8.94
C GLU A 90 -7.43 -15.42 -7.47
N GLY A 91 -8.68 -15.77 -7.18
CA GLY A 91 -9.19 -15.77 -5.80
C GLY A 91 -8.31 -16.60 -4.88
N LYS A 92 -7.98 -17.82 -5.29
CA LYS A 92 -7.08 -18.69 -4.51
C LYS A 92 -5.65 -18.15 -4.44
N LEU A 93 -5.08 -17.71 -5.57
CA LEU A 93 -3.71 -17.19 -5.61
C LEU A 93 -3.57 -15.97 -4.71
N PHE A 94 -4.44 -15.00 -4.80
CA PHE A 94 -4.37 -13.77 -4.02
C PHE A 94 -4.52 -14.04 -2.52
N GLN A 95 -5.39 -14.96 -2.16
CA GLN A 95 -5.52 -15.39 -0.75
C GLN A 95 -4.24 -16.08 -0.27
N ASP A 96 -3.67 -16.98 -1.05
CA ASP A 96 -2.43 -17.68 -0.68
C ASP A 96 -1.26 -16.71 -0.52
N VAL A 97 -1.17 -15.68 -1.38
CA VAL A 97 -0.15 -14.63 -1.27
C VAL A 97 -0.38 -13.78 -0.01
N ALA A 98 -1.61 -13.38 0.26
CA ALA A 98 -1.93 -12.61 1.45
C ALA A 98 -1.65 -13.38 2.75
N ASP A 99 -1.96 -14.67 2.79
CA ASP A 99 -1.63 -15.55 3.91
C ASP A 99 -0.12 -15.69 4.11
N GLU A 100 0.64 -15.79 3.01
CA GLU A 100 2.10 -15.84 3.07
C GLU A 100 2.69 -14.52 3.56
N VAL A 101 2.16 -13.38 3.16
CA VAL A 101 2.55 -12.07 3.71
C VAL A 101 2.42 -12.05 5.22
N ARG A 102 1.30 -12.53 5.77
CA ARG A 102 1.10 -12.63 7.21
C ARG A 102 2.09 -13.56 7.88
N ARG A 103 2.35 -14.72 7.26
CA ARG A 103 3.34 -15.70 7.77
C ARG A 103 4.73 -15.08 7.84
N LEU A 104 5.17 -14.39 6.77
CA LEU A 104 6.46 -13.72 6.72
C LEU A 104 6.57 -12.59 7.76
N LEU A 105 5.50 -11.84 7.99
CA LEU A 105 5.45 -10.80 9.02
C LEU A 105 5.58 -11.37 10.42
N HIS A 106 4.91 -12.47 10.73
CA HIS A 106 5.02 -13.12 12.03
C HIS A 106 6.44 -13.65 12.29
N GLN A 107 7.08 -14.21 11.29
CA GLN A 107 8.47 -14.66 11.38
C GLN A 107 9.44 -13.49 11.53
N PHE A 108 9.20 -12.41 10.82
CA PHE A 108 9.97 -11.17 10.93
C PHE A 108 9.87 -10.57 12.34
N ALA A 109 8.67 -10.56 12.93
CA ALA A 109 8.46 -10.15 14.31
C ALA A 109 9.25 -11.00 15.32
N ALA A 110 9.40 -12.29 15.02
CA ALA A 110 10.20 -13.22 15.83
C ALA A 110 11.72 -13.12 15.59
N GLY A 111 12.15 -12.28 14.65
CA GLY A 111 13.57 -12.05 14.34
C GLY A 111 14.10 -12.88 13.17
N PHE A 112 13.24 -13.52 12.39
CA PHE A 112 13.62 -14.33 11.23
C PHE A 112 13.30 -13.64 9.93
N LEU A 113 14.28 -13.55 9.05
CA LEU A 113 14.14 -13.04 7.69
C LEU A 113 14.04 -14.22 6.71
N HIS A 114 12.80 -14.56 6.33
CA HIS A 114 12.55 -15.63 5.39
C HIS A 114 12.32 -15.10 3.97
N PRO A 115 12.82 -15.81 2.94
CA PRO A 115 12.53 -15.48 1.55
C PRO A 115 11.11 -15.85 1.17
N VAL A 116 10.62 -15.26 0.09
CA VAL A 116 9.34 -15.65 -0.51
C VAL A 116 9.47 -17.03 -1.15
N PRO A 117 8.49 -17.94 -0.95
CA PRO A 117 8.47 -19.22 -1.63
C PRO A 117 8.49 -19.07 -3.15
N THR A 118 9.35 -19.81 -3.83
CA THR A 118 9.50 -19.78 -5.29
C THR A 118 8.18 -20.10 -6.01
N GLU A 119 7.41 -21.03 -5.47
CA GLU A 119 6.09 -21.42 -6.01
C GLU A 119 5.13 -20.23 -6.13
N LEU A 120 5.05 -19.37 -5.13
CA LEU A 120 4.19 -18.19 -5.19
C LEU A 120 4.65 -17.19 -6.25
N ASN A 121 5.94 -16.98 -6.37
CA ASN A 121 6.50 -16.13 -7.42
C ASN A 121 6.20 -16.69 -8.81
N GLU A 122 6.31 -17.99 -9.00
CA GLU A 122 5.97 -18.66 -10.27
C GLU A 122 4.48 -18.53 -10.60
N ARG A 123 3.62 -18.72 -9.62
CA ARG A 123 2.16 -18.55 -9.80
C ARG A 123 1.77 -17.12 -10.14
N LEU A 124 2.38 -16.13 -9.50
CA LEU A 124 2.18 -14.71 -9.83
C LEU A 124 2.69 -14.37 -11.23
N ALA A 125 3.83 -14.91 -11.63
CA ALA A 125 4.37 -14.73 -12.98
C ALA A 125 3.47 -15.38 -14.05
N ALA A 126 2.91 -16.55 -13.77
CA ALA A 126 1.97 -17.23 -14.65
C ALA A 126 0.67 -16.42 -14.83
N GLN A 127 0.16 -15.82 -13.75
CA GLN A 127 -1.02 -14.96 -13.79
C GLN A 127 -0.75 -13.68 -14.59
N GLU A 128 0.41 -13.08 -14.41
CA GLU A 128 0.83 -11.90 -15.19
C GLU A 128 0.92 -12.21 -16.69
N ALA A 129 1.50 -13.34 -17.06
CA ALA A 129 1.60 -13.79 -18.45
C ALA A 129 0.22 -14.08 -19.07
N TRP A 130 -0.70 -14.65 -18.30
CA TRP A 130 -2.07 -14.90 -18.72
C TRP A 130 -2.81 -13.58 -18.99
N ASP A 131 -2.71 -12.61 -18.08
CA ASP A 131 -3.30 -11.28 -18.22
C ASP A 131 -2.79 -10.57 -19.48
N ALA A 132 -1.47 -10.59 -19.71
CA ALA A 132 -0.84 -9.98 -20.88
C ALA A 132 -1.36 -10.58 -22.21
N SER A 133 -1.57 -11.89 -22.27
CA SER A 133 -2.08 -12.57 -23.47
C SER A 133 -3.55 -12.25 -23.76
N HIS A 134 -4.36 -12.04 -22.73
CA HIS A 134 -5.80 -11.79 -22.87
C HIS A 134 -6.15 -10.32 -23.08
N VAL A 135 -5.33 -9.40 -22.63
CA VAL A 135 -5.47 -7.95 -22.93
C VAL A 135 -5.25 -7.68 -24.42
N SER A 136 -4.32 -8.37 -25.06
CA SER A 136 -4.08 -8.21 -26.50
C SER A 136 -5.23 -8.73 -27.37
N GLU A 137 -6.01 -9.70 -26.94
CA GLU A 137 -7.19 -10.18 -27.67
C GLU A 137 -8.37 -9.20 -27.61
N GLN A 138 -8.55 -8.49 -26.50
CA GLN A 138 -9.60 -7.49 -26.35
C GLN A 138 -9.31 -6.19 -27.13
N SER A 139 -8.05 -5.84 -27.34
CA SER A 139 -7.67 -4.66 -28.11
C SER A 139 -7.74 -4.85 -29.62
N SER A 140 -7.84 -6.08 -30.10
CA SER A 140 -8.00 -6.37 -31.56
C SER A 140 -9.46 -6.37 -32.04
N GLY A 141 -10.44 -6.29 -31.14
CA GLY A 141 -11.88 -6.37 -31.44
C GLY A 141 -12.66 -5.06 -31.46
N GLY A 142 -12.05 -3.94 -31.16
CA GLY A 142 -12.77 -2.66 -31.06
C GLY A 142 -11.92 -1.46 -31.40
N ARG A 143 -12.02 -0.99 -32.64
CA ARG A 143 -11.66 0.39 -32.97
C ARG A 143 -12.68 1.31 -32.32
N ASN A 144 -12.38 1.80 -31.15
CA ASN A 144 -12.90 3.09 -30.68
C ASN A 144 -11.81 3.77 -29.88
N THR A 145 -11.29 4.80 -30.51
CA THR A 145 -10.40 5.78 -29.94
C THR A 145 -11.13 6.53 -28.84
N GLU A 146 -10.83 6.19 -27.60
CA GLU A 146 -10.96 7.16 -26.53
C GLU A 146 -9.58 7.36 -25.88
N PRO A 147 -9.18 8.62 -25.65
CA PRO A 147 -7.83 8.92 -25.25
C PRO A 147 -7.59 8.58 -23.79
N ASP A 148 -6.43 8.05 -23.61
CA ASP A 148 -5.66 7.77 -22.41
C ASP A 148 -5.74 8.86 -21.33
N TYR A 149 -6.89 8.94 -20.64
CA TYR A 149 -7.08 9.86 -19.51
C TYR A 149 -6.78 9.25 -18.14
N LEU A 150 -6.57 7.92 -18.07
CA LEU A 150 -6.47 7.24 -16.78
C LEU A 150 -5.02 6.98 -16.32
N ALA A 151 -4.04 7.09 -17.23
CA ALA A 151 -2.63 6.85 -16.88
C ALA A 151 -1.93 8.06 -16.25
N THR A 152 -2.51 9.27 -16.36
CA THR A 152 -1.88 10.52 -15.90
C THR A 152 -2.42 11.07 -14.59
N ASN A 153 -3.57 10.61 -14.12
CA ASN A 153 -4.27 11.30 -13.02
C ASN A 153 -3.76 10.98 -11.63
N TRP A 154 -3.20 9.81 -11.38
CA TRP A 154 -2.79 9.49 -10.01
C TRP A 154 -1.35 9.91 -9.68
N ALA A 155 -0.50 10.09 -10.70
CA ALA A 155 0.80 10.73 -10.50
C ALA A 155 0.67 12.24 -10.19
N ASP A 156 -0.37 12.89 -10.76
CA ASP A 156 -0.68 14.29 -10.48
C ASP A 156 -1.36 14.48 -9.12
N GLU A 157 -2.16 13.52 -8.65
CA GLU A 157 -2.76 13.62 -7.31
C GLU A 157 -1.75 13.50 -6.19
N THR A 158 -0.68 12.71 -6.37
CA THR A 158 0.42 12.65 -5.40
C THR A 158 1.21 13.96 -5.37
N ALA A 159 1.45 14.58 -6.52
CA ALA A 159 2.12 15.87 -6.62
C ALA A 159 1.25 17.01 -6.06
N LEU A 160 -0.06 16.98 -6.31
CA LEU A 160 -1.03 17.94 -5.74
C LEU A 160 -1.22 17.74 -4.23
N GLY A 161 -1.12 16.53 -3.73
CA GLY A 161 -1.15 16.22 -2.30
C GLY A 161 0.08 16.78 -1.56
N GLU A 162 1.26 16.67 -2.15
CA GLU A 162 2.49 17.25 -1.60
C GLU A 162 2.47 18.78 -1.64
N LEU A 163 1.97 19.39 -2.71
CA LEU A 163 1.83 20.84 -2.82
C LEU A 163 0.81 21.41 -1.81
N LYS A 164 -0.29 20.73 -1.57
CA LYS A 164 -1.28 21.12 -0.55
C LYS A 164 -0.73 21.01 0.86
N PHE A 165 0.09 19.99 1.15
CA PHE A 165 0.72 19.81 2.45
C PHE A 165 1.77 20.90 2.72
N THR A 166 2.56 21.28 1.71
CA THR A 166 3.55 22.35 1.83
C THR A 166 2.90 23.73 2.03
N THR A 167 1.75 23.97 1.41
CA THR A 167 1.04 25.24 1.54
C THR A 167 0.37 25.38 2.91
N MET A 168 -0.09 24.29 3.53
CA MET A 168 -0.65 24.32 4.89
C MET A 168 0.42 24.49 5.98
N ALA A 169 1.66 24.07 5.73
CA ALA A 169 2.77 24.25 6.67
C ALA A 169 3.31 25.68 6.71
N GLN A 170 2.93 26.54 5.78
CA GLN A 170 3.39 27.95 5.70
C GLN A 170 2.40 28.97 6.30
N THR A 171 1.28 28.56 6.83
CA THR A 171 0.42 29.45 7.63
C THR A 171 0.97 29.52 9.05
N THR A 172 1.98 30.31 9.24
CA THR A 172 2.41 30.75 10.57
C THR A 172 1.27 31.58 11.17
N PRO A 173 0.82 31.29 12.40
CA PRO A 173 -0.12 32.19 13.06
C PRO A 173 0.54 33.53 13.25
N ALA A 174 -0.20 34.57 12.91
CA ALA A 174 0.23 35.96 13.11
C ALA A 174 0.75 36.17 14.51
N ALA A 175 1.87 36.89 14.59
CA ALA A 175 2.50 37.25 15.85
C ALA A 175 1.46 37.88 16.79
N VAL A 176 1.36 37.34 17.99
CA VAL A 176 0.65 37.97 19.10
C VAL A 176 1.44 39.22 19.47
N GLU A 177 0.89 40.37 19.26
CA GLU A 177 1.46 41.61 19.75
C GLU A 177 1.60 41.56 21.28
N PRO A 178 2.73 41.97 21.84
CA PRO A 178 2.89 42.01 23.28
C PRO A 178 2.00 43.12 23.84
N VAL A 179 1.09 42.76 24.72
CA VAL A 179 0.30 43.72 25.51
C VAL A 179 1.26 44.37 26.50
N GLU A 180 1.44 45.69 26.31
CA GLU A 180 2.20 46.49 27.30
C GLU A 180 1.50 46.48 28.66
N PRO A 181 2.23 46.37 29.76
CA PRO A 181 1.65 46.47 31.09
C PRO A 181 1.33 47.96 31.36
N ARG A 182 0.07 48.25 31.53
CA ARG A 182 -0.35 49.55 32.07
C ARG A 182 0.15 49.69 33.52
N THR A 183 1.10 50.55 33.70
CA THR A 183 1.50 51.02 35.05
C THR A 183 0.38 51.90 35.60
N GLY A 184 -0.44 51.33 36.46
CA GLY A 184 -1.36 52.06 37.29
C GLY A 184 -0.63 52.72 38.45
N SER A 185 -0.49 54.01 38.41
CA SER A 185 0.02 54.79 39.56
C SER A 185 -1.07 54.80 40.63
N ALA A 186 -0.77 54.20 41.78
CA ALA A 186 -1.59 54.37 42.97
C ALA A 186 -0.98 55.47 43.80
N THR A 187 -1.71 56.61 43.91
CA THR A 187 -1.41 57.69 44.84
C THR A 187 -2.07 57.38 46.16
N VAL A 188 -1.28 57.34 47.23
CA VAL A 188 -1.73 57.18 48.59
C VAL A 188 -2.03 58.55 49.18
N HIS A 189 -3.17 58.63 49.85
CA HIS A 189 -3.39 59.52 50.95
C HIS A 189 -3.94 58.76 52.15
#